data_a6e5e44fa1dffb7acdc5e5cf529769aa
#
_entry.id   a6e5e44fa1dffb7acdc5e5cf529769aa
#
_cell.length_a   1.000
_cell.length_b   1.000
_cell.length_c   1.000
_cell.angle_alpha   90.00
_cell.angle_beta   90.00
_cell.angle_gamma   90.00
#
_symmetry.space_group_name_H-M   'P 1'
#
loop_
_entity.id
_entity.type
_entity.pdbx_description
1 polymer ?
#
loop_
_entity_poly.entity_id
_entity_poly.type
_entity_poly.pdbx_seq_one_letter_code
_entity_poly.pdbx_strand_id
1 'polypeptide(L)'
;MFKVIKKEGKARRGVFTCAHGGEVQTPVFMNVGTQAAIKGGVSAIDLKERLGTQIELSNTYHLHLRPGDDVVRQMGGLHKFMRWDGPILTDSGGFQVFSLAGLRKIKEEGVTFASHLDGHRIFMGPEESMRIQSNLGSDIAMAFDECVENPAPYDYAKASCERTLRWLERCKKEHDRLNALPDTVNPEQMLFGINQGATYADLRIWHMQQIAKIDCDGYAIGGLAVGEPTEVMYEIIDAVEPYMPADKPRYLMGVGTPSNIIEGVARGVDFFDCVMPARNARHGKLFTWKGTLNIKNA
;
A
#
# COMPACT_ATOMS: atom_id res chain seq x y z
N MET A 1 4.06 15.12 -6.46
CA MET A 1 2.88 16.05 -6.63
C MET A 1 1.79 15.36 -7.43
N PHE A 2 0.50 15.61 -7.13
CA PHE A 2 -0.63 15.02 -7.87
C PHE A 2 -1.48 16.10 -8.52
N LYS A 3 -1.86 15.90 -9.80
CA LYS A 3 -2.70 16.83 -10.55
C LYS A 3 -3.80 16.07 -11.28
N VAL A 4 -5.05 16.36 -10.97
CA VAL A 4 -6.20 15.85 -11.73
C VAL A 4 -6.33 16.61 -13.05
N ILE A 5 -6.31 15.90 -14.18
CA ILE A 5 -6.39 16.46 -15.54
C ILE A 5 -7.83 16.47 -16.05
N LYS A 6 -8.58 15.39 -15.79
CA LYS A 6 -9.96 15.23 -16.26
C LYS A 6 -10.77 14.46 -15.23
N LYS A 7 -12.06 14.80 -15.13
CA LYS A 7 -13.06 14.07 -14.34
C LYS A 7 -14.24 13.70 -15.22
N GLU A 8 -14.84 12.52 -14.93
CA GLU A 8 -16.10 12.07 -15.50
C GLU A 8 -16.87 11.34 -14.39
N GLY A 9 -17.94 11.98 -13.88
CA GLY A 9 -18.53 11.56 -12.64
C GLY A 9 -17.52 11.64 -11.49
N LYS A 10 -17.34 10.54 -10.74
CA LYS A 10 -16.31 10.41 -9.71
C LYS A 10 -14.95 9.99 -10.28
N ALA A 11 -14.93 9.37 -11.48
CA ALA A 11 -13.69 8.90 -12.11
C ALA A 11 -12.73 10.06 -12.40
N ARG A 12 -11.43 9.84 -12.16
CA ARG A 12 -10.39 10.86 -12.30
C ARG A 12 -9.25 10.34 -13.18
N ARG A 13 -8.83 11.11 -14.16
CA ARG A 13 -7.54 10.96 -14.80
C ARG A 13 -6.59 12.00 -14.24
N GLY A 14 -5.43 11.58 -13.78
CA GLY A 14 -4.43 12.46 -13.20
C GLY A 14 -3.01 12.13 -13.61
N VAL A 15 -2.08 12.97 -13.16
CA VAL A 15 -0.64 12.74 -13.23
C VAL A 15 -0.07 12.87 -11.82
N PHE A 16 0.72 11.88 -11.44
CA PHE A 16 1.47 11.86 -10.19
C PHE A 16 2.97 11.93 -10.49
N THR A 17 3.69 12.79 -9.78
CA THR A 17 5.15 12.96 -9.90
C THR A 17 5.81 12.81 -8.54
N CYS A 18 6.95 12.13 -8.50
CA CYS A 18 7.79 11.94 -7.33
C CYS A 18 9.28 12.08 -7.69
N ALA A 19 10.18 11.76 -6.77
CA ALA A 19 11.62 11.96 -6.96
C ALA A 19 12.21 11.11 -8.08
N HIS A 20 11.71 9.88 -8.25
CA HIS A 20 12.21 8.97 -9.28
C HIS A 20 11.19 8.75 -10.40
N GLY A 21 11.64 8.59 -11.64
CA GLY A 21 10.91 8.03 -12.76
C GLY A 21 9.91 8.91 -13.50
N GLY A 22 9.80 10.19 -13.20
CA GLY A 22 8.96 11.11 -13.98
C GLY A 22 7.46 11.01 -13.65
N GLU A 23 6.60 11.01 -14.68
CA GLU A 23 5.15 11.09 -14.53
C GLU A 23 4.49 9.70 -14.51
N VAL A 24 3.65 9.45 -13.52
CA VAL A 24 2.74 8.29 -13.44
C VAL A 24 1.35 8.75 -13.87
N GLN A 25 0.82 8.16 -14.93
CA GLN A 25 -0.54 8.41 -15.38
C GLN A 25 -1.52 7.59 -14.54
N THR A 26 -2.51 8.24 -13.93
CA THR A 26 -3.56 7.56 -13.15
C THR A 26 -4.89 7.52 -13.93
N PRO A 27 -5.74 6.49 -13.74
CA PRO A 27 -5.59 5.37 -12.80
C PRO A 27 -4.44 4.43 -13.15
N VAL A 28 -3.79 3.84 -12.14
CA VAL A 28 -2.62 2.97 -12.31
C VAL A 28 -2.70 1.73 -11.42
N PHE A 29 -2.20 0.62 -11.93
CA PHE A 29 -2.02 -0.62 -11.18
C PHE A 29 -0.53 -0.82 -10.86
N MET A 30 -0.22 -1.12 -9.61
CA MET A 30 1.13 -1.39 -9.12
C MET A 30 1.35 -2.90 -9.04
N ASN A 31 2.41 -3.37 -9.70
CA ASN A 31 2.85 -4.75 -9.53
C ASN A 31 3.54 -4.91 -8.18
N VAL A 32 3.29 -6.03 -7.49
CA VAL A 32 3.83 -6.25 -6.14
C VAL A 32 5.11 -7.06 -6.20
N GLY A 33 6.23 -6.41 -5.84
CA GLY A 33 7.53 -7.02 -5.60
C GLY A 33 7.69 -7.44 -4.13
N THR A 34 7.90 -8.72 -3.86
CA THR A 34 7.99 -9.22 -2.48
C THR A 34 9.35 -8.95 -1.87
N GLN A 35 10.43 -9.27 -2.57
CA GLN A 35 11.82 -9.14 -2.12
C GLN A 35 12.66 -8.52 -3.25
N ALA A 36 12.38 -7.26 -3.57
CA ALA A 36 13.02 -6.52 -4.66
C ALA A 36 12.84 -7.18 -6.05
N ALA A 37 11.83 -8.04 -6.20
CA ALA A 37 11.44 -8.68 -7.46
C ALA A 37 10.03 -9.25 -7.36
N ILE A 38 9.36 -9.39 -8.50
CA ILE A 38 8.08 -10.10 -8.56
C ILE A 38 8.33 -11.60 -8.48
N LYS A 39 7.70 -12.24 -7.51
CA LYS A 39 7.80 -13.68 -7.32
C LYS A 39 7.37 -14.44 -8.58
N GLY A 40 8.26 -15.29 -9.11
CA GLY A 40 8.03 -16.02 -10.36
C GLY A 40 8.99 -15.64 -11.48
N GLY A 41 9.98 -14.76 -11.21
CA GLY A 41 11.05 -14.48 -12.13
C GLY A 41 10.81 -13.32 -13.09
N VAL A 42 9.95 -12.36 -12.74
CA VAL A 42 9.81 -11.10 -13.49
C VAL A 42 10.78 -10.09 -12.90
N SER A 43 11.73 -9.65 -13.71
CA SER A 43 12.74 -8.66 -13.34
C SER A 43 12.25 -7.21 -13.47
N ALA A 44 13.01 -6.25 -12.91
CA ALA A 44 12.77 -4.82 -13.12
C ALA A 44 12.83 -4.44 -14.62
N ILE A 45 13.71 -5.08 -15.39
CA ILE A 45 13.81 -4.89 -16.84
C ILE A 45 12.51 -5.35 -17.54
N ASP A 46 12.00 -6.54 -17.18
CA ASP A 46 10.73 -7.02 -17.73
C ASP A 46 9.56 -6.09 -17.40
N LEU A 47 9.51 -5.57 -16.17
CA LEU A 47 8.49 -4.61 -15.77
C LEU A 47 8.51 -3.35 -16.62
N LYS A 48 9.71 -2.79 -16.86
CA LYS A 48 9.88 -1.56 -17.61
C LYS A 48 9.67 -1.76 -19.12
N GLU A 49 10.42 -2.69 -19.72
CA GLU A 49 10.52 -2.81 -21.17
C GLU A 49 9.40 -3.64 -21.79
N ARG A 50 8.90 -4.65 -21.07
CA ARG A 50 7.91 -5.59 -21.60
C ARG A 50 6.49 -5.33 -21.13
N LEU A 51 6.33 -4.86 -19.89
CA LEU A 51 5.02 -4.62 -19.26
C LEU A 51 4.65 -3.13 -19.22
N GLY A 52 5.60 -2.22 -19.40
CA GLY A 52 5.35 -0.79 -19.36
C GLY A 52 4.86 -0.33 -17.98
N THR A 53 5.32 -1.00 -16.92
CA THR A 53 4.97 -0.67 -15.52
C THR A 53 5.44 0.74 -15.20
N GLN A 54 4.54 1.58 -14.70
CA GLN A 54 4.85 2.97 -14.36
C GLN A 54 5.34 3.12 -12.92
N ILE A 55 4.82 2.32 -12.00
CA ILE A 55 5.12 2.35 -10.56
C ILE A 55 5.04 0.93 -10.00
N GLU A 56 5.96 0.57 -9.11
CA GLU A 56 5.99 -0.73 -8.44
C GLU A 56 5.67 -0.59 -6.96
N LEU A 57 5.08 -1.64 -6.37
CA LEU A 57 4.94 -1.77 -4.93
C LEU A 57 5.95 -2.79 -4.40
N SER A 58 6.78 -2.39 -3.43
CA SER A 58 7.71 -3.26 -2.71
C SER A 58 7.26 -3.49 -1.27
N ASN A 59 7.48 -4.71 -0.77
CA ASN A 59 6.99 -5.13 0.54
C ASN A 59 7.99 -4.87 1.66
N THR A 60 7.66 -3.95 2.56
CA THR A 60 8.49 -3.52 3.69
C THR A 60 8.86 -4.67 4.63
N TYR A 61 7.88 -5.47 5.05
CA TYR A 61 8.11 -6.56 5.99
C TYR A 61 9.09 -7.61 5.43
N HIS A 62 8.88 -8.06 4.19
CA HIS A 62 9.75 -9.07 3.59
C HIS A 62 11.17 -8.56 3.37
N LEU A 63 11.32 -7.30 2.94
CA LEU A 63 12.62 -6.67 2.73
C LEU A 63 13.37 -6.42 4.05
N HIS A 64 12.66 -6.06 5.12
CA HIS A 64 13.23 -5.94 6.46
C HIS A 64 13.77 -7.28 6.96
N LEU A 65 13.07 -8.39 6.74
CA LEU A 65 13.53 -9.71 7.13
C LEU A 65 14.67 -10.24 6.25
N ARG A 66 14.61 -9.98 4.95
CA ARG A 66 15.59 -10.46 3.98
C ARG A 66 15.57 -9.63 2.70
N PRO A 67 16.69 -8.96 2.33
CA PRO A 67 18.05 -9.09 2.92
C PRO A 67 18.27 -8.28 4.21
N GLY A 68 17.33 -7.45 4.61
CA GLY A 68 17.42 -6.44 5.65
C GLY A 68 17.46 -5.02 5.06
N ASP A 69 16.71 -4.11 5.63
CA ASP A 69 16.62 -2.72 5.15
C ASP A 69 17.97 -1.98 5.28
N ASP A 70 18.81 -2.32 6.28
CA ASP A 70 20.15 -1.76 6.42
C ASP A 70 21.06 -2.16 5.23
N VAL A 71 20.95 -3.39 4.73
CA VAL A 71 21.69 -3.85 3.53
C VAL A 71 21.23 -3.06 2.31
N VAL A 72 19.92 -2.89 2.13
CA VAL A 72 19.36 -2.11 1.02
C VAL A 72 19.81 -0.66 1.08
N ARG A 73 19.83 -0.04 2.28
CA ARG A 73 20.37 1.31 2.50
C ARG A 73 21.82 1.43 2.09
N GLN A 74 22.67 0.48 2.52
CA GLN A 74 24.11 0.46 2.16
C GLN A 74 24.33 0.35 0.64
N MET A 75 23.41 -0.30 -0.08
CA MET A 75 23.40 -0.39 -1.54
C MET A 75 22.84 0.86 -2.23
N GLY A 76 22.42 1.88 -1.46
CA GLY A 76 21.88 3.15 -1.95
C GLY A 76 20.39 3.15 -2.24
N GLY A 77 19.63 2.30 -1.53
CA GLY A 77 18.18 2.18 -1.60
C GLY A 77 17.67 1.19 -2.64
N LEU A 78 16.35 0.96 -2.63
CA LEU A 78 15.70 -0.04 -3.48
C LEU A 78 15.91 0.22 -4.97
N HIS A 79 15.86 1.44 -5.42
CA HIS A 79 16.03 1.80 -6.84
C HIS A 79 17.36 1.26 -7.39
N LYS A 80 18.46 1.47 -6.66
CA LYS A 80 19.77 0.94 -7.04
C LYS A 80 19.87 -0.57 -6.85
N PHE A 81 19.32 -1.08 -5.74
CA PHE A 81 19.35 -2.49 -5.41
C PHE A 81 18.61 -3.36 -6.46
N MET A 82 17.46 -2.89 -6.95
CA MET A 82 16.65 -3.58 -7.97
C MET A 82 17.03 -3.22 -9.41
N ARG A 83 17.80 -2.14 -9.60
CA ARG A 83 18.00 -1.49 -10.91
C ARG A 83 16.66 -1.03 -11.51
N TRP A 84 15.82 -0.47 -10.69
CA TRP A 84 14.55 0.13 -11.09
C TRP A 84 14.65 1.65 -10.98
N ASP A 85 14.37 2.36 -12.07
CA ASP A 85 14.47 3.82 -12.16
C ASP A 85 13.10 4.53 -12.13
N GLY A 86 12.01 3.75 -12.02
CA GLY A 86 10.65 4.27 -11.84
C GLY A 86 10.30 4.46 -10.37
N PRO A 87 9.11 5.05 -10.10
CA PRO A 87 8.59 5.19 -8.76
C PRO A 87 8.40 3.86 -8.04
N ILE A 88 8.62 3.88 -6.71
CA ILE A 88 8.37 2.75 -5.81
C ILE A 88 7.47 3.23 -4.67
N LEU A 89 6.40 2.47 -4.41
CA LEU A 89 5.65 2.56 -3.17
C LEU A 89 6.06 1.39 -2.26
N THR A 90 6.36 1.67 -0.98
CA THR A 90 6.54 0.62 0.04
C THR A 90 5.30 0.54 0.91
N ASP A 91 4.78 -0.68 1.12
CA ASP A 91 3.69 -0.89 2.08
C ASP A 91 4.14 -0.64 3.52
N SER A 92 3.18 -0.54 4.45
CA SER A 92 3.49 -0.30 5.87
C SER A 92 4.16 -1.48 6.58
N GLY A 93 4.09 -2.68 6.00
CA GLY A 93 4.39 -3.95 6.67
C GLY A 93 3.27 -4.43 7.61
N GLY A 94 2.29 -3.59 7.91
CA GLY A 94 1.20 -3.88 8.85
C GLY A 94 0.36 -5.09 8.45
N PHE A 95 -0.07 -5.18 7.21
CA PHE A 95 -0.89 -6.30 6.73
C PHE A 95 -0.19 -7.66 6.91
N GLN A 96 1.12 -7.76 6.64
CA GLN A 96 1.87 -9.00 6.80
C GLN A 96 2.02 -9.37 8.27
N VAL A 97 2.21 -8.40 9.15
CA VAL A 97 2.18 -8.57 10.61
C VAL A 97 0.83 -9.14 11.05
N PHE A 98 -0.28 -8.70 10.45
CA PHE A 98 -1.61 -9.18 10.77
C PHE A 98 -1.94 -10.53 10.12
N SER A 99 -1.51 -10.78 8.90
CA SER A 99 -1.89 -11.99 8.14
C SER A 99 -0.99 -13.20 8.39
N LEU A 100 0.30 -12.99 8.73
CA LEU A 100 1.29 -14.05 8.85
C LEU A 100 1.61 -14.44 10.31
N ALA A 101 1.31 -13.58 11.26
CA ALA A 101 1.64 -13.80 12.66
C ALA A 101 0.50 -14.48 13.42
N GLY A 102 0.57 -15.81 13.57
CA GLY A 102 -0.38 -16.59 14.36
C GLY A 102 -0.48 -16.21 15.84
N LEU A 103 0.58 -15.61 16.41
CA LEU A 103 0.64 -15.07 17.78
C LEU A 103 1.20 -13.63 17.70
N ARG A 104 0.30 -12.65 17.67
CA ARG A 104 0.64 -11.23 17.72
C ARG A 104 0.14 -10.59 19.00
N LYS A 105 0.90 -9.66 19.54
CA LYS A 105 0.49 -8.83 20.66
C LYS A 105 0.48 -7.38 20.23
N ILE A 106 -0.74 -6.84 20.08
CA ILE A 106 -0.96 -5.44 19.70
C ILE A 106 -1.02 -4.60 20.97
N LYS A 107 -0.28 -3.51 20.99
CA LYS A 107 -0.28 -2.49 22.01
C LYS A 107 -0.31 -1.10 21.37
N GLU A 108 -0.41 -0.05 22.21
CA GLU A 108 -0.35 1.33 21.74
C GLU A 108 1.01 1.67 21.09
N GLU A 109 2.08 1.08 21.59
CA GLU A 109 3.44 1.30 21.09
C GLU A 109 3.65 0.70 19.71
N GLY A 110 3.00 -0.43 19.41
CA GLY A 110 3.17 -1.19 18.17
C GLY A 110 2.81 -2.67 18.36
N VAL A 111 3.31 -3.52 17.49
CA VAL A 111 2.99 -4.95 17.44
C VAL A 111 4.24 -5.79 17.62
N THR A 112 4.19 -6.75 18.55
CA THR A 112 5.22 -7.79 18.70
C THR A 112 4.70 -9.09 18.09
N PHE A 113 5.47 -9.71 17.22
CA PHE A 113 5.11 -10.95 16.52
C PHE A 113 6.32 -11.82 16.25
N ALA A 114 6.10 -13.06 15.79
CA ALA A 114 7.16 -13.98 15.41
C ALA A 114 7.43 -13.93 13.91
N SER A 115 8.71 -13.88 13.51
CA SER A 115 9.14 -14.00 12.12
C SER A 115 8.66 -15.34 11.53
N HIS A 116 8.11 -15.31 10.33
CA HIS A 116 7.71 -16.52 9.61
C HIS A 116 8.90 -17.32 9.06
N LEU A 117 10.11 -16.75 9.07
CA LEU A 117 11.32 -17.41 8.58
C LEU A 117 11.95 -18.34 9.61
N ASP A 118 12.05 -17.87 10.85
CA ASP A 118 12.84 -18.51 11.92
C ASP A 118 12.21 -18.42 13.31
N GLY A 119 11.05 -17.76 13.42
CA GLY A 119 10.30 -17.64 14.66
C GLY A 119 10.85 -16.62 15.67
N HIS A 120 11.94 -15.89 15.36
CA HIS A 120 12.41 -14.86 16.28
C HIS A 120 11.39 -13.73 16.47
N ARG A 121 11.41 -13.10 17.64
CA ARG A 121 10.47 -12.03 17.96
C ARG A 121 10.91 -10.72 17.34
N ILE A 122 9.98 -10.07 16.66
CA ILE A 122 10.14 -8.76 16.02
C ILE A 122 9.13 -7.80 16.66
N PHE A 123 9.57 -6.59 16.92
CA PHE A 123 8.70 -5.46 17.24
C PHE A 123 8.63 -4.54 16.01
N MET A 124 7.42 -4.11 15.66
CA MET A 124 7.17 -3.14 14.62
C MET A 124 6.09 -2.17 15.08
N GLY A 125 6.41 -0.91 15.07
CA GLY A 125 5.51 0.20 15.34
C GLY A 125 5.64 1.28 14.28
N PRO A 126 4.97 2.42 14.48
CA PRO A 126 5.03 3.55 13.56
C PRO A 126 6.46 4.00 13.24
N GLU A 127 7.28 4.20 14.24
CA GLU A 127 8.66 4.69 14.08
C GLU A 127 9.55 3.65 13.37
N GLU A 128 9.42 2.36 13.73
CA GLU A 128 10.17 1.28 13.07
C GLU A 128 9.79 1.16 11.61
N SER A 129 8.48 1.20 11.28
CA SER A 129 8.00 1.13 9.90
C SER A 129 8.53 2.30 9.08
N MET A 130 8.48 3.52 9.61
CA MET A 130 9.01 4.70 8.90
C MET A 130 10.52 4.60 8.70
N ARG A 131 11.29 4.17 9.71
CA ARG A 131 12.73 3.98 9.61
C ARG A 131 13.08 2.95 8.52
N ILE A 132 12.38 1.82 8.50
CA ILE A 132 12.61 0.77 7.50
C ILE A 132 12.32 1.32 6.10
N GLN A 133 11.20 1.99 5.87
CA GLN A 133 10.83 2.56 4.57
C GLN A 133 11.79 3.69 4.13
N SER A 134 12.28 4.50 5.07
CA SER A 134 13.33 5.49 4.82
C SER A 134 14.65 4.84 4.38
N ASN A 135 15.06 3.74 5.02
CA ASN A 135 16.23 2.95 4.61
C ASN A 135 16.06 2.33 3.22
N LEU A 136 14.85 1.88 2.89
CA LEU A 136 14.51 1.38 1.56
C LEU A 136 14.52 2.48 0.50
N GLY A 137 14.24 3.74 0.87
CA GLY A 137 14.30 4.90 0.00
C GLY A 137 13.24 4.93 -1.10
N SER A 138 12.04 4.41 -0.83
CA SER A 138 10.89 4.47 -1.75
C SER A 138 10.45 5.90 -2.00
N ASP A 139 9.68 6.14 -3.06
CA ASP A 139 9.05 7.44 -3.34
C ASP A 139 7.83 7.70 -2.48
N ILE A 140 7.09 6.63 -2.16
CA ILE A 140 5.91 6.69 -1.31
C ILE A 140 6.07 5.68 -0.18
N ALA A 141 5.97 6.15 1.05
CA ALA A 141 5.85 5.33 2.24
C ALA A 141 4.39 5.27 2.70
N MET A 142 3.92 4.09 3.12
CA MET A 142 2.60 3.92 3.72
C MET A 142 2.72 4.03 5.24
N ALA A 143 1.81 4.77 5.87
CA ALA A 143 1.74 4.84 7.33
C ALA A 143 1.45 3.47 7.95
N PHE A 144 2.03 3.19 9.11
CA PHE A 144 1.75 1.95 9.83
C PHE A 144 0.32 1.96 10.39
N ASP A 145 -0.44 0.92 10.12
CA ASP A 145 -1.86 0.81 10.41
C ASP A 145 -2.22 -0.54 11.03
N GLU A 146 -3.39 -0.62 11.64
CA GLU A 146 -3.98 -1.87 12.10
C GLU A 146 -5.11 -2.30 11.17
N CYS A 147 -4.85 -3.35 10.37
CA CYS A 147 -5.88 -4.02 9.58
C CYS A 147 -6.61 -5.04 10.47
N VAL A 148 -7.92 -4.87 10.67
CA VAL A 148 -8.73 -5.79 11.46
C VAL A 148 -9.28 -6.92 10.58
N GLU A 149 -9.59 -8.06 11.20
CA GLU A 149 -10.23 -9.19 10.52
C GLU A 149 -11.67 -8.84 10.11
N ASN A 150 -12.18 -9.49 9.09
CA ASN A 150 -13.59 -9.39 8.70
C ASN A 150 -14.32 -10.74 8.96
N PRO A 151 -15.44 -10.74 9.71
CA PRO A 151 -16.05 -9.61 10.41
C PRO A 151 -15.30 -9.22 11.69
N ALA A 152 -15.30 -7.94 12.03
CA ALA A 152 -14.78 -7.42 13.30
C ALA A 152 -15.93 -6.88 14.17
N PRO A 153 -15.92 -7.08 15.50
CA PRO A 153 -16.85 -6.36 16.40
C PRO A 153 -16.68 -4.86 16.30
N TYR A 154 -17.81 -4.11 16.34
CA TYR A 154 -17.81 -2.66 16.18
C TYR A 154 -16.87 -1.93 17.14
N ASP A 155 -16.94 -2.26 18.44
CA ASP A 155 -16.10 -1.60 19.45
C ASP A 155 -14.61 -1.86 19.23
N TYR A 156 -14.25 -3.06 18.76
CA TYR A 156 -12.88 -3.37 18.40
C TYR A 156 -12.43 -2.59 17.16
N ALA A 157 -13.27 -2.55 16.11
CA ALA A 157 -13.00 -1.77 14.90
C ALA A 157 -12.82 -0.28 15.21
N LYS A 158 -13.65 0.27 16.12
CA LYS A 158 -13.55 1.66 16.60
C LYS A 158 -12.21 1.90 17.33
N ALA A 159 -11.87 1.06 18.29
CA ALA A 159 -10.60 1.17 19.02
C ALA A 159 -9.37 1.04 18.11
N SER A 160 -9.45 0.19 17.09
CA SER A 160 -8.42 0.02 16.05
C SER A 160 -8.29 1.29 15.18
N CYS A 161 -9.40 1.91 14.76
CA CYS A 161 -9.37 3.18 14.03
C CYS A 161 -8.71 4.30 14.85
N GLU A 162 -9.09 4.42 16.12
CA GLU A 162 -8.52 5.42 17.03
C GLU A 162 -7.00 5.21 17.23
N ARG A 163 -6.55 3.95 17.31
CA ARG A 163 -5.14 3.58 17.39
C ARG A 163 -4.42 3.91 16.08
N THR A 164 -4.98 3.53 14.95
CA THR A 164 -4.42 3.81 13.62
C THR A 164 -4.26 5.31 13.38
N LEU A 165 -5.20 6.14 13.86
CA LEU A 165 -5.06 7.60 13.80
C LEU A 165 -3.86 8.10 14.60
N ARG A 166 -3.68 7.66 15.86
CA ARG A 166 -2.52 8.02 16.69
C ARG A 166 -1.20 7.49 16.09
N TRP A 167 -1.24 6.32 15.49
CA TRP A 167 -0.08 5.77 14.77
C TRP A 167 0.27 6.59 13.52
N LEU A 168 -0.72 7.10 12.79
CA LEU A 168 -0.46 8.00 11.67
C LEU A 168 0.22 9.30 12.11
N GLU A 169 -0.21 9.90 13.23
CA GLU A 169 0.46 11.09 13.80
C GLU A 169 1.93 10.82 14.14
N ARG A 170 2.22 9.66 14.73
CA ARG A 170 3.59 9.22 15.02
C ARG A 170 4.38 8.94 13.73
N CYS A 171 3.78 8.27 12.75
CA CYS A 171 4.39 8.07 11.44
C CYS A 171 4.77 9.40 10.78
N LYS A 172 3.84 10.36 10.75
CA LYS A 172 4.09 11.67 10.14
C LYS A 172 5.27 12.40 10.80
N LYS A 173 5.29 12.42 12.14
CA LYS A 173 6.38 13.04 12.89
C LYS A 173 7.74 12.37 12.62
N GLU A 174 7.78 11.05 12.61
CA GLU A 174 9.02 10.31 12.35
C GLU A 174 9.46 10.42 10.90
N HIS A 175 8.54 10.35 9.95
CA HIS A 175 8.79 10.54 8.53
C HIS A 175 9.42 11.91 8.26
N ASP A 176 8.84 12.99 8.80
CA ASP A 176 9.38 14.35 8.64
C ASP A 176 10.79 14.47 9.25
N ARG A 177 10.99 13.86 10.41
CA ARG A 177 12.32 13.82 11.05
C ARG A 177 13.35 13.09 10.20
N LEU A 178 13.00 11.94 9.63
CA LEU A 178 13.89 11.12 8.80
C LEU A 178 14.21 11.83 7.48
N ASN A 179 13.24 12.44 6.82
CA ASN A 179 13.47 13.19 5.57
C ASN A 179 14.38 14.42 5.75
N ALA A 180 14.44 14.96 6.97
CA ALA A 180 15.34 16.08 7.30
C ALA A 180 16.80 15.65 7.59
N LEU A 181 17.10 14.36 7.69
CA LEU A 181 18.47 13.90 7.95
C LEU A 181 19.35 14.03 6.68
N PRO A 182 20.62 14.42 6.86
CA PRO A 182 21.50 14.68 5.72
C PRO A 182 21.92 13.42 4.94
N ASP A 183 21.76 12.24 5.55
CA ASP A 183 22.15 10.95 4.98
C ASP A 183 20.94 10.07 4.61
N THR A 184 19.76 10.68 4.51
CA THR A 184 18.54 10.01 4.04
C THR A 184 18.68 9.57 2.59
N VAL A 185 18.24 8.35 2.29
CA VAL A 185 18.31 7.78 0.93
C VAL A 185 17.45 8.57 -0.05
N ASN A 186 16.23 8.92 0.36
CA ASN A 186 15.30 9.74 -0.41
C ASN A 186 14.66 10.81 0.48
N PRO A 187 15.18 12.05 0.51
CA PRO A 187 14.64 13.13 1.33
C PRO A 187 13.29 13.68 0.82
N GLU A 188 12.89 13.31 -0.40
CA GLU A 188 11.60 13.68 -1.01
C GLU A 188 10.55 12.57 -0.90
N GLN A 189 10.78 11.57 -0.03
CA GLN A 189 9.81 10.49 0.20
C GLN A 189 8.48 11.08 0.70
N MET A 190 7.39 10.65 0.08
CA MET A 190 6.02 11.05 0.42
C MET A 190 5.40 10.07 1.41
N LEU A 191 4.44 10.53 2.22
CA LEU A 191 3.70 9.71 3.16
C LEU A 191 2.23 9.62 2.77
N PHE A 192 1.70 8.39 2.65
CA PHE A 192 0.27 8.15 2.47
C PHE A 192 -0.35 7.63 3.77
N GLY A 193 -1.45 8.25 4.19
CA GLY A 193 -2.28 7.80 5.31
C GLY A 193 -3.26 6.70 4.88
N ILE A 194 -3.63 5.81 5.81
CA ILE A 194 -4.53 4.68 5.52
C ILE A 194 -5.83 4.82 6.29
N ASN A 195 -6.94 4.87 5.58
CA ASN A 195 -8.28 4.82 6.16
C ASN A 195 -8.62 3.38 6.55
N GLN A 196 -9.04 3.19 7.81
CA GLN A 196 -9.52 1.93 8.37
C GLN A 196 -10.94 2.09 8.92
N GLY A 197 -11.59 1.00 9.37
CA GLY A 197 -12.94 1.02 9.94
C GLY A 197 -13.77 -0.22 9.61
N ALA A 198 -13.12 -1.33 9.22
CA ALA A 198 -13.77 -2.56 8.78
C ALA A 198 -14.84 -2.26 7.71
N THR A 199 -16.05 -2.82 7.86
CA THR A 199 -17.21 -2.57 6.98
C THR A 199 -18.23 -1.60 7.60
N TYR A 200 -17.81 -0.77 8.56
CA TYR A 200 -18.67 0.20 9.23
C TYR A 200 -18.50 1.59 8.60
N ALA A 201 -19.48 2.04 7.84
CA ALA A 201 -19.42 3.29 7.09
C ALA A 201 -19.21 4.51 7.98
N ASP A 202 -19.84 4.57 9.15
CA ASP A 202 -19.70 5.65 10.12
C ASP A 202 -18.27 5.76 10.67
N LEU A 203 -17.62 4.63 11.01
CA LEU A 203 -16.21 4.59 11.44
C LEU A 203 -15.29 5.00 10.30
N ARG A 204 -15.53 4.52 9.08
CA ARG A 204 -14.77 4.87 7.88
C ARG A 204 -14.81 6.37 7.59
N ILE A 205 -15.99 6.97 7.63
CA ILE A 205 -16.20 8.41 7.42
C ILE A 205 -15.49 9.21 8.52
N TRP A 206 -15.74 8.86 9.78
CA TRP A 206 -15.09 9.53 10.90
C TRP A 206 -13.55 9.46 10.77
N HIS A 207 -13.02 8.27 10.53
CA HIS A 207 -11.57 8.07 10.44
C HIS A 207 -10.97 8.84 9.26
N MET A 208 -11.65 8.86 8.09
CA MET A 208 -11.18 9.64 6.95
C MET A 208 -11.14 11.14 7.25
N GLN A 209 -12.17 11.66 7.90
CA GLN A 209 -12.21 13.07 8.33
C GLN A 209 -11.10 13.43 9.33
N GLN A 210 -10.67 12.49 10.17
CA GLN A 210 -9.57 12.74 11.10
C GLN A 210 -8.20 12.68 10.39
N ILE A 211 -7.93 11.63 9.63
CA ILE A 211 -6.63 11.48 8.95
C ILE A 211 -6.40 12.56 7.88
N ALA A 212 -7.46 13.06 7.23
CA ALA A 212 -7.36 14.17 6.28
C ALA A 212 -6.81 15.48 6.90
N LYS A 213 -6.91 15.65 8.22
CA LYS A 213 -6.37 16.81 8.94
C LYS A 213 -4.85 16.75 9.13
N ILE A 214 -4.24 15.58 8.94
CA ILE A 214 -2.80 15.35 9.14
C ILE A 214 -1.98 15.78 7.93
N ASP A 215 -2.61 16.14 6.82
CA ASP A 215 -1.99 16.60 5.57
C ASP A 215 -0.91 15.66 5.04
N CYS A 216 -1.29 14.41 4.79
CA CYS A 216 -0.46 13.46 4.06
C CYS A 216 -0.43 13.80 2.56
N ASP A 217 0.57 13.26 1.85
CA ASP A 217 0.71 13.44 0.39
C ASP A 217 -0.34 12.67 -0.41
N GLY A 218 -0.94 11.65 0.19
CA GLY A 218 -2.03 10.87 -0.37
C GLY A 218 -2.77 10.05 0.68
N TYR A 219 -3.87 9.41 0.28
CA TYR A 219 -4.70 8.62 1.19
C TYR A 219 -5.11 7.30 0.56
N ALA A 220 -4.99 6.24 1.35
CA ALA A 220 -5.42 4.91 0.95
C ALA A 220 -6.67 4.47 1.71
N ILE A 221 -7.44 3.57 1.10
CA ILE A 221 -8.50 2.79 1.73
C ILE A 221 -7.94 1.38 1.94
N GLY A 222 -7.64 1.04 3.18
CA GLY A 222 -7.13 -0.28 3.57
C GLY A 222 -8.21 -1.14 4.23
N GLY A 223 -7.87 -2.40 4.53
CA GLY A 223 -8.74 -3.32 5.27
C GLY A 223 -10.04 -3.70 4.54
N LEU A 224 -10.04 -3.64 3.22
CA LEU A 224 -11.07 -4.20 2.34
C LEU A 224 -10.49 -5.34 1.48
N ALA A 225 -11.35 -6.08 0.77
CA ALA A 225 -10.99 -7.32 0.07
C ALA A 225 -10.36 -8.39 0.99
N VAL A 226 -10.82 -8.44 2.24
CA VAL A 226 -10.39 -9.37 3.29
C VAL A 226 -11.48 -10.37 3.70
N GLY A 227 -12.49 -10.57 2.83
CA GLY A 227 -13.54 -11.57 3.00
C GLY A 227 -14.98 -11.02 2.99
N GLU A 228 -15.16 -9.70 2.90
CA GLU A 228 -16.47 -9.10 2.69
C GLU A 228 -16.98 -9.32 1.25
N PRO A 229 -18.32 -9.29 1.02
CA PRO A 229 -18.89 -9.24 -0.31
C PRO A 229 -18.41 -8.00 -1.08
N THR A 230 -18.24 -8.15 -2.40
CA THR A 230 -17.74 -7.07 -3.26
C THR A 230 -18.62 -5.81 -3.22
N GLU A 231 -19.91 -5.98 -3.09
CA GLU A 231 -20.90 -4.91 -2.98
C GLU A 231 -20.67 -4.07 -1.72
N VAL A 232 -20.37 -4.71 -0.59
CA VAL A 232 -20.05 -4.03 0.67
C VAL A 232 -18.76 -3.21 0.51
N MET A 233 -17.75 -3.75 -0.17
CA MET A 233 -16.54 -2.98 -0.49
C MET A 233 -16.88 -1.71 -1.27
N TYR A 234 -17.75 -1.80 -2.28
CA TYR A 234 -18.15 -0.64 -3.09
C TYR A 234 -18.94 0.38 -2.28
N GLU A 235 -19.85 -0.06 -1.42
CA GLU A 235 -20.60 0.81 -0.51
C GLU A 235 -19.66 1.59 0.42
N ILE A 236 -18.64 0.94 0.95
CA ILE A 236 -17.63 1.61 1.79
C ILE A 236 -16.82 2.64 1.00
N ILE A 237 -16.39 2.32 -0.23
CA ILE A 237 -15.67 3.28 -1.08
C ILE A 237 -16.55 4.50 -1.35
N ASP A 238 -17.83 4.28 -1.71
CA ASP A 238 -18.80 5.34 -1.96
C ASP A 238 -19.05 6.21 -0.73
N ALA A 239 -19.05 5.62 0.46
CA ALA A 239 -19.22 6.33 1.73
C ALA A 239 -18.01 7.22 2.09
N VAL A 240 -16.79 6.75 1.80
CA VAL A 240 -15.54 7.44 2.16
C VAL A 240 -15.15 8.50 1.14
N GLU A 241 -15.42 8.26 -0.15
CA GLU A 241 -14.96 9.08 -1.27
C GLU A 241 -15.23 10.59 -1.09
N PRO A 242 -16.42 11.05 -0.64
CA PRO A 242 -16.70 12.48 -0.46
C PRO A 242 -15.82 13.19 0.57
N TYR A 243 -15.19 12.44 1.47
CA TYR A 243 -14.33 12.97 2.53
C TYR A 243 -12.83 12.85 2.21
N MET A 244 -12.48 12.19 1.12
CA MET A 244 -11.10 12.15 0.66
C MET A 244 -10.72 13.46 -0.03
N PRO A 245 -9.57 14.08 0.31
CA PRO A 245 -9.10 15.31 -0.34
C PRO A 245 -9.09 15.19 -1.87
N ALA A 246 -9.63 16.22 -2.53
CA ALA A 246 -9.84 16.18 -3.98
C ALA A 246 -8.54 16.35 -4.79
N ASP A 247 -7.55 16.99 -4.19
CA ASP A 247 -6.23 17.31 -4.75
C ASP A 247 -5.15 16.28 -4.41
N LYS A 248 -5.49 15.25 -3.64
CA LYS A 248 -4.57 14.18 -3.25
C LYS A 248 -4.89 12.88 -4.00
N PRO A 249 -3.88 12.01 -4.25
CA PRO A 249 -4.11 10.69 -4.82
C PRO A 249 -4.86 9.78 -3.85
N ARG A 250 -5.68 8.88 -4.43
CA ARG A 250 -6.55 7.94 -3.72
C ARG A 250 -6.18 6.51 -4.09
N TYR A 251 -5.81 5.72 -3.11
CA TYR A 251 -5.32 4.37 -3.31
C TYR A 251 -6.23 3.34 -2.64
N LEU A 252 -6.71 2.34 -3.40
CA LEU A 252 -7.45 1.18 -2.89
C LEU A 252 -6.51 -0.01 -2.80
N MET A 253 -6.19 -0.42 -1.57
CA MET A 253 -5.16 -1.42 -1.28
C MET A 253 -5.66 -2.85 -1.53
N GLY A 254 -4.82 -3.67 -2.17
CA GLY A 254 -5.02 -5.11 -2.31
C GLY A 254 -6.10 -5.55 -3.30
N VAL A 255 -6.61 -4.66 -4.13
CA VAL A 255 -7.71 -4.91 -5.07
C VAL A 255 -7.21 -4.97 -6.51
N GLY A 256 -7.41 -6.11 -7.20
CA GLY A 256 -6.78 -6.34 -8.50
C GLY A 256 -7.54 -7.24 -9.48
N THR A 257 -8.83 -7.54 -9.27
CA THR A 257 -9.64 -8.14 -10.35
C THR A 257 -9.98 -7.06 -11.38
N PRO A 258 -10.06 -7.38 -12.68
CA PRO A 258 -10.41 -6.39 -13.70
C PRO A 258 -11.71 -5.63 -13.41
N SER A 259 -12.76 -6.34 -12.97
CA SER A 259 -14.04 -5.73 -12.60
C SER A 259 -13.90 -4.76 -11.41
N ASN A 260 -13.21 -5.17 -10.35
CA ASN A 260 -13.04 -4.33 -9.16
C ASN A 260 -12.20 -3.08 -9.45
N ILE A 261 -11.23 -3.17 -10.36
CA ILE A 261 -10.44 -2.01 -10.80
C ILE A 261 -11.35 -1.01 -11.52
N ILE A 262 -12.18 -1.48 -12.49
CA ILE A 262 -13.11 -0.62 -13.23
C ILE A 262 -14.09 0.06 -12.27
N GLU A 263 -14.69 -0.70 -11.37
CA GLU A 263 -15.62 -0.18 -10.36
C GLU A 263 -14.97 0.78 -9.37
N GLY A 264 -13.71 0.52 -8.98
CA GLY A 264 -12.91 1.42 -8.16
C GLY A 264 -12.61 2.75 -8.88
N VAL A 265 -12.22 2.68 -10.15
CA VAL A 265 -12.00 3.88 -10.99
C VAL A 265 -13.28 4.70 -11.11
N ALA A 266 -14.43 4.05 -11.37
CA ALA A 266 -15.72 4.72 -11.44
C ALA A 266 -16.09 5.45 -10.12
N ARG A 267 -15.55 4.99 -8.98
CA ARG A 267 -15.70 5.59 -7.64
C ARG A 267 -14.58 6.56 -7.25
N GLY A 268 -13.69 6.90 -8.17
CA GLY A 268 -12.68 7.93 -7.97
C GLY A 268 -11.36 7.46 -7.37
N VAL A 269 -11.04 6.17 -7.46
CA VAL A 269 -9.75 5.60 -7.06
C VAL A 269 -8.72 5.80 -8.17
N ASP A 270 -7.48 6.14 -7.80
CA ASP A 270 -6.38 6.42 -8.72
C ASP A 270 -5.32 5.32 -8.74
N PHE A 271 -5.06 4.67 -7.60
CA PHE A 271 -4.00 3.67 -7.43
C PHE A 271 -4.58 2.33 -6.97
N PHE A 272 -4.05 1.25 -7.51
CA PHE A 272 -4.41 -0.12 -7.16
C PHE A 272 -3.16 -0.98 -7.06
N ASP A 273 -3.21 -2.01 -6.23
CA ASP A 273 -2.24 -3.10 -6.21
C ASP A 273 -2.94 -4.42 -5.97
N CYS A 274 -2.34 -5.50 -6.40
CA CYS A 274 -2.70 -6.83 -5.93
C CYS A 274 -1.63 -7.86 -6.33
N VAL A 275 -1.34 -8.80 -5.43
CA VAL A 275 -0.48 -9.95 -5.75
C VAL A 275 -1.18 -10.98 -6.65
N MET A 276 -2.51 -10.89 -6.79
CA MET A 276 -3.34 -11.92 -7.45
C MET A 276 -2.97 -12.14 -8.92
N PRO A 277 -2.72 -11.13 -9.78
CA PRO A 277 -2.34 -11.38 -11.16
C PRO A 277 -1.08 -12.23 -11.28
N ALA A 278 -0.01 -11.89 -10.54
CA ALA A 278 1.23 -12.65 -10.54
C ALA A 278 1.05 -14.03 -9.86
N ARG A 279 0.24 -14.13 -8.79
CA ARG A 279 -0.09 -15.40 -8.13
C ARG A 279 -0.86 -16.32 -9.06
N ASN A 280 -1.88 -15.82 -9.71
CA ASN A 280 -2.71 -16.58 -10.66
C ASN A 280 -1.87 -17.07 -11.85
N ALA A 281 -1.02 -16.21 -12.42
CA ALA A 281 -0.14 -16.56 -13.54
C ALA A 281 0.78 -17.73 -13.18
N ARG A 282 1.37 -17.75 -11.98
CA ARG A 282 2.19 -18.90 -11.50
C ARG A 282 1.41 -20.21 -11.41
N HIS A 283 0.10 -20.14 -11.27
CA HIS A 283 -0.80 -21.32 -11.24
C HIS A 283 -1.47 -21.58 -12.60
N GLY A 284 -1.10 -20.82 -13.63
CA GLY A 284 -1.61 -21.00 -14.99
C GLY A 284 -2.97 -20.35 -15.25
N LYS A 285 -3.43 -19.45 -14.38
CA LYS A 285 -4.70 -18.73 -14.54
C LYS A 285 -4.43 -17.29 -15.02
N LEU A 286 -5.00 -16.89 -16.16
CA LEU A 286 -4.81 -15.60 -16.78
C LEU A 286 -6.14 -14.88 -16.98
N PHE A 287 -6.16 -13.57 -16.76
CA PHE A 287 -7.26 -12.71 -17.18
C PHE A 287 -7.07 -12.32 -18.65
N THR A 288 -8.12 -12.46 -19.43
CA THR A 288 -8.12 -12.07 -20.86
C THR A 288 -9.39 -11.29 -21.20
N TRP A 289 -9.40 -10.65 -22.35
CA TRP A 289 -10.60 -9.96 -22.87
C TRP A 289 -11.80 -10.87 -23.11
N LYS A 290 -11.59 -12.19 -23.19
CA LYS A 290 -12.64 -13.21 -23.37
C LYS A 290 -12.98 -13.93 -22.06
N GLY A 291 -12.52 -13.42 -20.93
CA GLY A 291 -12.69 -14.04 -19.63
C GLY A 291 -11.41 -14.66 -19.08
N THR A 292 -11.54 -15.61 -18.15
CA THR A 292 -10.40 -16.28 -17.53
C THR A 292 -9.94 -17.48 -18.34
N LEU A 293 -8.65 -17.53 -18.67
CA LEU A 293 -8.00 -18.68 -19.30
C LEU A 293 -7.20 -19.45 -18.26
N ASN A 294 -7.31 -20.78 -18.25
CA ASN A 294 -6.43 -21.67 -17.49
C ASN A 294 -5.60 -22.49 -18.48
N ILE A 295 -4.29 -22.18 -18.56
CA ILE A 295 -3.37 -22.82 -19.51
C ILE A 295 -3.09 -24.32 -19.19
N LYS A 296 -3.50 -24.81 -18.02
CA LYS A 296 -3.39 -26.23 -17.63
C LYS A 296 -4.58 -27.07 -18.12
N ASN A 297 -5.65 -26.42 -18.53
CA ASN A 297 -6.81 -27.05 -19.12
C ASN A 297 -6.66 -26.96 -20.63
N ALA A 298 -6.03 -27.95 -21.23
CA ALA A 298 -5.95 -28.09 -22.67
C ALA A 298 -7.25 -28.66 -23.21
#